data_eb1f6c97314739877c0feb0136f14cbf
#
_entry.id   eb1f6c97314739877c0feb0136f14cbf
#
_cell.length_a   1.000
_cell.length_b   1.000
_cell.length_c   1.000
_cell.angle_alpha   90.00
_cell.angle_beta   90.00
_cell.angle_gamma   90.00
#
_symmetry.space_group_name_H-M   'P 1'
#
loop_
_entity.id
_entity.type
_entity.pdbx_description
1 polymer ?
#
loop_
_entity_poly.entity_id
_entity_poly.type
_entity_poly.pdbx_seq_one_letter_code
_entity_poly.pdbx_strand_id
1 'polypeptide(L)'
;MMKQRSAFSYAKYGYLFSIPFIIVFCIFNLYPTVYTAILGFTDCKGLGNTDWNFLVDEPFKNFVQILKNPSFITSIKNTFKIWIMNFIPQLSLALLLTAWFTSHRNTLKGQGFFKVVFYMPNIITAASIAILFNALFGYPMGPINDLLVSSGMIDSPFAFIDNKFATQCIVAFIQFWQWYGYTMIILISGVLGINPEIYEAAELDGANDVQMFFQVTIPNLKTILLYTLITSLIGGLTMYDIPRLFNDGKPDNATLTATMFIHNQAFKGSYMYNRAAAASLLIFIIVAICSAFVFLLMRDKKER
;
A
#
# COMPACT_ATOMS: atom_id res chain seq x y z
N MET A 1 -5.13 27.79 54.41
CA MET A 1 -5.81 26.97 53.38
C MET A 1 -5.86 27.75 52.08
N MET A 2 -4.92 27.54 51.19
CA MET A 2 -4.93 28.17 49.86
C MET A 2 -5.93 27.40 48.95
N LYS A 3 -6.99 28.04 48.53
CA LYS A 3 -7.95 27.53 47.53
C LYS A 3 -7.17 27.30 46.23
N GLN A 4 -6.98 26.02 45.83
CA GLN A 4 -6.50 25.69 44.48
C GLN A 4 -7.47 26.32 43.48
N ARG A 5 -6.98 27.27 42.68
CA ARG A 5 -7.69 27.80 41.53
C ARG A 5 -7.96 26.62 40.57
N SER A 6 -9.25 26.35 40.29
CA SER A 6 -9.64 25.33 39.34
C SER A 6 -8.97 25.61 37.98
N ALA A 7 -8.11 24.69 37.56
CA ALA A 7 -7.49 24.76 36.23
C ALA A 7 -8.64 24.84 35.20
N PHE A 8 -8.61 25.85 34.35
CA PHE A 8 -9.55 25.97 33.23
C PHE A 8 -9.48 24.69 32.41
N SER A 9 -10.57 23.93 32.39
CA SER A 9 -10.64 22.73 31.56
C SER A 9 -10.83 23.14 30.09
N TYR A 10 -9.77 23.05 29.31
CA TYR A 10 -9.81 23.29 27.86
C TYR A 10 -10.47 22.14 27.09
N ALA A 11 -10.95 21.09 27.74
CA ALA A 11 -11.59 19.94 27.13
C ALA A 11 -12.76 20.30 26.22
N LYS A 12 -13.58 21.31 26.61
CA LYS A 12 -14.70 21.80 25.78
C LYS A 12 -14.24 22.32 24.41
N TYR A 13 -13.13 23.03 24.38
CA TYR A 13 -12.58 23.58 23.12
C TYR A 13 -11.99 22.45 22.25
N GLY A 14 -11.36 21.44 22.85
CA GLY A 14 -10.90 20.26 22.12
C GLY A 14 -12.05 19.54 21.40
N TYR A 15 -13.14 19.29 22.09
CA TYR A 15 -14.35 18.72 21.45
C TYR A 15 -14.92 19.63 20.36
N LEU A 16 -15.06 20.93 20.64
CA LEU A 16 -15.60 21.90 19.67
C LEU A 16 -14.79 21.93 18.37
N PHE A 17 -13.46 21.94 18.46
CA PHE A 17 -12.56 21.92 17.28
C PHE A 17 -12.56 20.57 16.56
N SER A 18 -12.90 19.47 17.23
CA SER A 18 -13.02 18.14 16.59
C SER A 18 -14.35 17.93 15.84
N ILE A 19 -15.41 18.67 16.18
CA ILE A 19 -16.75 18.52 15.59
C ILE A 19 -16.74 18.59 14.04
N PRO A 20 -16.12 19.60 13.39
CA PRO A 20 -16.11 19.68 11.93
C PRO A 20 -15.50 18.44 11.28
N PHE A 21 -14.38 17.96 11.83
CA PHE A 21 -13.74 16.73 11.36
C PHE A 21 -14.66 15.52 11.54
N ILE A 22 -15.29 15.36 12.71
CA ILE A 22 -16.18 14.22 13.01
C ILE A 22 -17.38 14.22 12.05
N ILE A 23 -17.99 15.40 11.80
CA ILE A 23 -19.14 15.51 10.87
C ILE A 23 -18.72 15.05 9.46
N VAL A 24 -17.61 15.59 8.93
CA VAL A 24 -17.10 15.26 7.60
C VAL A 24 -16.76 13.77 7.53
N PHE A 25 -16.09 13.22 8.55
CA PHE A 25 -15.78 11.80 8.64
C PHE A 25 -17.03 10.92 8.66
N CYS A 26 -18.04 11.27 9.44
CA CYS A 26 -19.30 10.51 9.50
C CYS A 26 -20.04 10.51 8.16
N ILE A 27 -20.09 11.65 7.46
CA ILE A 27 -20.80 11.76 6.19
C ILE A 27 -20.05 11.05 5.05
N PHE A 28 -18.74 11.26 4.92
CA PHE A 28 -17.99 10.85 3.73
C PHE A 28 -17.21 9.54 3.91
N ASN A 29 -17.01 9.06 5.14
CA ASN A 29 -16.32 7.80 5.41
C ASN A 29 -17.20 6.78 6.12
N LEU A 30 -17.77 7.13 7.28
CA LEU A 30 -18.51 6.17 8.08
C LEU A 30 -19.81 5.73 7.39
N TYR A 31 -20.60 6.68 6.90
CA TYR A 31 -21.88 6.36 6.24
C TYR A 31 -21.69 5.47 4.99
N PRO A 32 -20.81 5.79 4.00
CA PRO A 32 -20.60 4.91 2.86
C PRO A 32 -20.04 3.54 3.23
N THR A 33 -19.19 3.46 4.26
CA THR A 33 -18.64 2.19 4.74
C THR A 33 -19.74 1.31 5.35
N VAL A 34 -20.58 1.86 6.22
CA VAL A 34 -21.71 1.14 6.82
C VAL A 34 -22.72 0.75 5.76
N TYR A 35 -23.06 1.65 4.83
CA TYR A 35 -23.96 1.38 3.72
C TYR A 35 -23.44 0.22 2.84
N THR A 36 -22.16 0.26 2.47
CA THR A 36 -21.52 -0.84 1.72
C THR A 36 -21.58 -2.14 2.51
N ALA A 37 -21.33 -2.10 3.83
CA ALA A 37 -21.44 -3.28 4.67
C ALA A 37 -22.85 -3.88 4.64
N ILE A 38 -23.89 -3.06 4.73
CA ILE A 38 -25.29 -3.48 4.66
C ILE A 38 -25.59 -4.12 3.31
N LEU A 39 -25.18 -3.52 2.19
CA LEU A 39 -25.42 -4.06 0.85
C LEU A 39 -24.90 -5.48 0.66
N GLY A 40 -23.84 -5.87 1.38
CA GLY A 40 -23.31 -7.24 1.35
C GLY A 40 -24.32 -8.32 1.80
N PHE A 41 -25.35 -7.94 2.59
CA PHE A 41 -26.39 -8.84 3.12
C PHE A 41 -27.72 -8.72 2.35
N THR A 42 -27.71 -8.07 1.19
CA THR A 42 -28.92 -7.80 0.40
C THR A 42 -28.88 -8.49 -0.96
N ASP A 43 -29.95 -8.40 -1.70
CA ASP A 43 -30.06 -8.84 -3.09
C ASP A 43 -29.78 -7.72 -4.12
N CYS A 44 -29.25 -6.57 -3.67
CA CYS A 44 -29.03 -5.38 -4.48
C CYS A 44 -28.15 -5.65 -5.72
N LYS A 45 -28.73 -5.47 -6.91
CA LYS A 45 -28.08 -5.64 -8.22
C LYS A 45 -28.82 -4.86 -9.31
N GLY A 46 -28.10 -4.55 -10.37
CA GLY A 46 -28.64 -3.80 -11.51
C GLY A 46 -28.37 -2.30 -11.39
N LEU A 47 -28.11 -1.66 -12.54
CA LEU A 47 -27.81 -0.22 -12.60
C LEU A 47 -29.06 0.58 -12.23
N GLY A 48 -28.93 1.51 -11.28
CA GLY A 48 -30.03 2.39 -10.85
C GLY A 48 -31.14 1.71 -10.04
N ASN A 49 -30.96 0.45 -9.65
CA ASN A 49 -31.92 -0.23 -8.80
C ASN A 49 -31.79 0.27 -7.35
N THR A 50 -32.83 0.92 -6.83
CA THR A 50 -32.95 1.38 -5.44
C THR A 50 -33.72 0.39 -4.57
N ASP A 51 -34.45 -0.55 -5.17
CA ASP A 51 -35.29 -1.52 -4.49
C ASP A 51 -34.46 -2.78 -4.21
N TRP A 52 -34.11 -2.98 -2.95
CA TRP A 52 -33.38 -4.16 -2.50
C TRP A 52 -33.92 -4.65 -1.16
N ASN A 53 -33.80 -5.95 -0.94
CA ASN A 53 -34.27 -6.62 0.26
C ASN A 53 -33.10 -7.33 0.97
N PHE A 54 -33.23 -7.47 2.29
CA PHE A 54 -32.32 -8.30 3.05
C PHE A 54 -32.52 -9.77 2.71
N LEU A 55 -31.42 -10.51 2.61
CA LEU A 55 -31.42 -11.97 2.46
C LEU A 55 -31.69 -12.64 3.82
N VAL A 56 -32.94 -12.59 4.30
CA VAL A 56 -33.29 -13.03 5.65
C VAL A 56 -33.04 -14.52 5.83
N ASP A 57 -33.39 -15.35 4.83
CA ASP A 57 -33.23 -16.81 4.89
C ASP A 57 -31.79 -17.27 4.77
N GLU A 58 -30.96 -16.55 3.98
CA GLU A 58 -29.56 -16.89 3.72
C GLU A 58 -28.67 -15.62 3.80
N PRO A 59 -28.47 -14.99 4.97
CA PRO A 59 -27.79 -13.69 5.10
C PRO A 59 -26.34 -13.69 4.61
N PHE A 60 -25.65 -14.82 4.65
CA PHE A 60 -24.27 -14.97 4.18
C PHE A 60 -24.14 -15.51 2.74
N LYS A 61 -25.20 -15.60 1.98
CA LYS A 61 -25.21 -16.13 0.61
C LYS A 61 -24.18 -15.46 -0.30
N ASN A 62 -24.12 -14.12 -0.31
CA ASN A 62 -23.17 -13.38 -1.12
C ASN A 62 -21.71 -13.69 -0.75
N PHE A 63 -21.42 -13.79 0.54
CA PHE A 63 -20.08 -14.11 1.05
C PHE A 63 -19.64 -15.52 0.62
N VAL A 64 -20.52 -16.51 0.76
CA VAL A 64 -20.25 -17.88 0.34
C VAL A 64 -20.01 -17.95 -1.17
N GLN A 65 -20.81 -17.24 -1.97
CA GLN A 65 -20.64 -17.18 -3.42
C GLN A 65 -19.30 -16.55 -3.81
N ILE A 66 -18.87 -15.48 -3.14
CA ILE A 66 -17.59 -14.84 -3.38
C ILE A 66 -16.43 -15.75 -2.98
N LEU A 67 -16.47 -16.37 -1.81
CA LEU A 67 -15.42 -17.29 -1.35
C LEU A 67 -15.26 -18.52 -2.25
N LYS A 68 -16.33 -18.96 -2.94
CA LYS A 68 -16.27 -20.05 -3.92
C LYS A 68 -15.89 -19.58 -5.32
N ASN A 69 -15.77 -18.27 -5.56
CA ASN A 69 -15.47 -17.75 -6.89
C ASN A 69 -13.95 -17.88 -7.21
N PRO A 70 -13.56 -18.64 -8.27
CA PRO A 70 -12.16 -18.83 -8.60
C PRO A 70 -11.41 -17.52 -8.92
N SER A 71 -12.09 -16.55 -9.57
CA SER A 71 -11.49 -15.26 -9.88
C SER A 71 -11.21 -14.41 -8.64
N PHE A 72 -12.06 -14.51 -7.60
CA PHE A 72 -11.81 -13.86 -6.32
C PHE A 72 -10.57 -14.46 -5.63
N ILE A 73 -10.48 -15.79 -5.57
CA ILE A 73 -9.32 -16.46 -4.96
C ILE A 73 -8.04 -16.11 -5.74
N THR A 74 -8.09 -16.10 -7.06
CA THR A 74 -6.96 -15.69 -7.92
C THR A 74 -6.57 -14.24 -7.66
N SER A 75 -7.55 -13.33 -7.55
CA SER A 75 -7.28 -11.92 -7.30
C SER A 75 -6.59 -11.68 -5.95
N ILE A 76 -7.00 -12.39 -4.90
CA ILE A 76 -6.33 -12.32 -3.59
C ILE A 76 -4.88 -12.83 -3.70
N LYS A 77 -4.66 -14.00 -4.31
CA LYS A 77 -3.31 -14.56 -4.49
C LYS A 77 -2.41 -13.61 -5.27
N ASN A 78 -2.90 -13.02 -6.36
CA ASN A 78 -2.14 -12.05 -7.16
C ASN A 78 -1.82 -10.79 -6.34
N THR A 79 -2.77 -10.29 -5.57
CA THR A 79 -2.57 -9.10 -4.74
C THR A 79 -1.44 -9.30 -3.74
N PHE A 80 -1.47 -10.41 -2.99
CA PHE A 80 -0.39 -10.74 -2.06
C PHE A 80 0.95 -10.96 -2.78
N LYS A 81 0.94 -11.70 -3.90
CA LYS A 81 2.15 -11.97 -4.69
C LYS A 81 2.80 -10.68 -5.18
N ILE A 82 2.02 -9.81 -5.84
CA ILE A 82 2.51 -8.55 -6.38
C ILE A 82 2.97 -7.63 -5.23
N TRP A 83 2.22 -7.56 -4.11
CA TRP A 83 2.63 -6.78 -2.96
C TRP A 83 3.96 -7.25 -2.37
N ILE A 84 4.17 -8.54 -2.16
CA ILE A 84 5.43 -9.08 -1.64
C ILE A 84 6.59 -8.77 -2.61
N MET A 85 6.36 -8.98 -3.92
CA MET A 85 7.37 -8.73 -4.96
C MET A 85 7.78 -7.26 -5.04
N ASN A 86 6.89 -6.32 -4.75
CA ASN A 86 7.23 -4.90 -4.74
C ASN A 86 7.77 -4.43 -3.37
N PHE A 87 7.19 -4.89 -2.26
CA PHE A 87 7.49 -4.36 -0.92
C PHE A 87 8.90 -4.72 -0.44
N ILE A 88 9.37 -5.94 -0.71
CA ILE A 88 10.71 -6.37 -0.31
C ILE A 88 11.79 -5.46 -0.92
N PRO A 89 11.88 -5.28 -2.24
CA PRO A 89 12.86 -4.36 -2.82
C PRO A 89 12.61 -2.90 -2.45
N GLN A 90 11.34 -2.47 -2.28
CA GLN A 90 10.98 -1.12 -1.84
C GLN A 90 11.58 -0.80 -0.47
N LEU A 91 11.33 -1.65 0.52
CA LEU A 91 11.84 -1.45 1.87
C LEU A 91 13.36 -1.56 1.92
N SER A 92 13.94 -2.53 1.20
CA SER A 92 15.39 -2.73 1.16
C SER A 92 16.12 -1.52 0.58
N LEU A 93 15.66 -1.01 -0.57
CA LEU A 93 16.26 0.17 -1.19
C LEU A 93 16.04 1.43 -0.33
N ALA A 94 14.86 1.60 0.23
CA ALA A 94 14.56 2.73 1.12
C ALA A 94 15.45 2.73 2.38
N LEU A 95 15.70 1.57 2.99
CA LEU A 95 16.60 1.42 4.14
C LEU A 95 18.06 1.72 3.76
N LEU A 96 18.53 1.19 2.61
CA LEU A 96 19.87 1.48 2.11
C LEU A 96 20.10 2.98 1.86
N LEU A 97 19.15 3.63 1.19
CA LEU A 97 19.21 5.06 0.95
C LEU A 97 19.11 5.86 2.26
N THR A 98 18.29 5.43 3.20
CA THR A 98 18.18 6.05 4.52
C THR A 98 19.51 5.96 5.25
N ALA A 99 20.14 4.78 5.32
CA ALA A 99 21.46 4.60 5.92
C ALA A 99 22.50 5.54 5.29
N TRP A 100 22.47 5.65 3.97
CA TRP A 100 23.41 6.50 3.22
C TRP A 100 23.18 7.99 3.50
N PHE A 101 21.92 8.47 3.48
CA PHE A 101 21.59 9.88 3.68
C PHE A 101 21.62 10.34 5.15
N THR A 102 21.65 9.42 6.11
CA THR A 102 21.72 9.76 7.54
C THR A 102 23.02 9.34 8.20
N SER A 103 24.04 8.95 7.41
CA SER A 103 25.37 8.64 7.93
C SER A 103 25.99 9.88 8.58
N HIS A 104 26.42 9.77 9.84
CA HIS A 104 27.08 10.83 10.59
C HIS A 104 28.51 11.10 10.10
N ARG A 105 29.19 10.09 9.55
CA ARG A 105 30.60 10.18 9.09
C ARG A 105 30.73 10.73 7.68
N ASN A 106 29.75 10.47 6.83
CA ASN A 106 29.79 10.82 5.41
C ASN A 106 28.67 11.80 5.06
N THR A 107 28.95 13.10 5.11
CA THR A 107 28.00 14.12 4.65
C THR A 107 28.05 14.23 3.13
N LEU A 108 26.99 13.79 2.47
CA LEU A 108 26.85 13.92 1.02
C LEU A 108 26.56 15.36 0.62
N LYS A 109 27.41 15.95 -0.22
CA LYS A 109 27.11 17.25 -0.84
C LYS A 109 25.88 17.10 -1.76
N GLY A 110 24.92 18.00 -1.63
CA GLY A 110 23.71 17.97 -2.46
C GLY A 110 22.63 16.94 -2.05
N GLN A 111 22.64 16.45 -0.83
CA GLN A 111 21.62 15.50 -0.30
C GLN A 111 20.17 15.91 -0.63
N GLY A 112 19.85 17.20 -0.53
CA GLY A 112 18.51 17.71 -0.83
C GLY A 112 18.08 17.41 -2.26
N PHE A 113 18.96 17.63 -3.23
CA PHE A 113 18.69 17.31 -4.64
C PHE A 113 18.43 15.81 -4.85
N PHE A 114 19.29 14.95 -4.33
CA PHE A 114 19.09 13.51 -4.47
C PHE A 114 17.82 13.01 -3.80
N LYS A 115 17.45 13.52 -2.62
CA LYS A 115 16.19 13.19 -1.95
C LYS A 115 14.98 13.55 -2.83
N VAL A 116 15.02 14.70 -3.50
CA VAL A 116 13.97 15.10 -4.45
C VAL A 116 13.92 14.17 -5.66
N VAL A 117 15.06 13.86 -6.28
CA VAL A 117 15.13 12.96 -7.44
C VAL A 117 14.60 11.57 -7.11
N PHE A 118 14.95 11.00 -5.97
CA PHE A 118 14.46 9.68 -5.56
C PHE A 118 12.98 9.68 -5.15
N TYR A 119 12.45 10.82 -4.72
CA TYR A 119 11.01 10.97 -4.42
C TYR A 119 10.15 11.26 -5.66
N MET A 120 10.77 11.78 -6.75
CA MET A 120 10.06 12.24 -7.95
C MET A 120 9.09 11.20 -8.56
N PRO A 121 9.42 9.89 -8.64
CA PRO A 121 8.49 8.89 -9.16
C PRO A 121 7.13 8.87 -8.44
N ASN A 122 7.11 9.17 -7.15
CA ASN A 122 5.88 9.17 -6.35
C ASN A 122 4.90 10.31 -6.73
N ILE A 123 5.40 11.39 -7.32
CA ILE A 123 4.59 12.55 -7.71
C ILE A 123 3.90 12.32 -9.06
N ILE A 124 4.42 11.39 -9.89
CA ILE A 124 3.88 11.10 -11.20
C ILE A 124 2.56 10.32 -11.05
N THR A 125 1.54 10.71 -11.82
CA THR A 125 0.23 10.05 -11.74
C THR A 125 0.31 8.60 -12.20
N ALA A 126 -0.48 7.71 -11.58
CA ALA A 126 -0.55 6.29 -11.94
C ALA A 126 -0.90 6.08 -13.42
N ALA A 127 -1.76 6.94 -14.00
CA ALA A 127 -2.13 6.88 -15.41
C ALA A 127 -0.93 7.14 -16.33
N SER A 128 -0.16 8.20 -16.07
CA SER A 128 1.03 8.52 -16.86
C SER A 128 2.09 7.42 -16.78
N ILE A 129 2.30 6.87 -15.58
CA ILE A 129 3.23 5.75 -15.37
C ILE A 129 2.75 4.51 -16.13
N ALA A 130 1.49 4.14 -16.03
CA ALA A 130 0.94 2.96 -16.70
C ALA A 130 1.07 3.05 -18.23
N ILE A 131 0.77 4.22 -18.81
CA ILE A 131 0.94 4.46 -20.25
C ILE A 131 2.42 4.38 -20.67
N LEU A 132 3.31 5.02 -19.89
CA LEU A 132 4.75 4.99 -20.16
C LEU A 132 5.28 3.56 -20.17
N PHE A 133 5.00 2.78 -19.13
CA PHE A 133 5.48 1.41 -19.04
C PHE A 133 4.83 0.49 -20.07
N ASN A 134 3.56 0.70 -20.41
CA ASN A 134 2.91 -0.03 -21.49
C ASN A 134 3.62 0.22 -22.85
N ALA A 135 3.99 1.46 -23.13
CA ALA A 135 4.76 1.81 -24.33
C ALA A 135 6.18 1.22 -24.30
N LEU A 136 6.87 1.27 -23.13
CA LEU A 136 8.22 0.73 -22.98
C LEU A 136 8.28 -0.78 -23.24
N PHE A 137 7.30 -1.53 -22.74
CA PHE A 137 7.21 -2.99 -22.89
C PHE A 137 6.33 -3.45 -24.06
N GLY A 138 6.01 -2.54 -24.99
CA GLY A 138 5.20 -2.84 -26.18
C GLY A 138 5.78 -3.97 -27.03
N TYR A 139 4.88 -4.70 -27.70
CA TYR A 139 5.26 -5.80 -28.60
C TYR A 139 4.72 -5.55 -30.01
N PRO A 140 5.49 -5.83 -31.06
CA PRO A 140 6.91 -6.25 -31.04
C PRO A 140 7.90 -5.10 -30.91
N MET A 141 7.50 -3.85 -31.13
CA MET A 141 8.36 -2.67 -31.26
C MET A 141 8.29 -1.76 -30.00
N GLY A 142 8.70 -2.28 -28.88
CA GLY A 142 8.87 -1.48 -27.65
C GLY A 142 10.34 -1.19 -27.37
N PRO A 143 10.69 -0.01 -26.81
CA PRO A 143 12.08 0.36 -26.50
C PRO A 143 12.87 -0.70 -25.73
N ILE A 144 12.23 -1.43 -24.82
CA ILE A 144 12.85 -2.54 -24.08
C ILE A 144 13.19 -3.70 -25.02
N ASN A 145 12.30 -4.08 -25.92
CA ASN A 145 12.56 -5.12 -26.91
C ASN A 145 13.69 -4.71 -27.86
N ASP A 146 13.68 -3.46 -28.36
CA ASP A 146 14.72 -2.94 -29.23
C ASP A 146 16.09 -2.96 -28.55
N LEU A 147 16.16 -2.58 -27.26
CA LEU A 147 17.39 -2.62 -26.49
C LEU A 147 17.90 -4.06 -26.29
N LEU A 148 17.00 -5.01 -25.97
CA LEU A 148 17.38 -6.39 -25.71
C LEU A 148 17.84 -7.11 -26.98
N VAL A 149 17.17 -6.88 -28.11
CA VAL A 149 17.55 -7.47 -29.41
C VAL A 149 18.86 -6.84 -29.91
N SER A 150 18.99 -5.51 -29.87
CA SER A 150 20.19 -4.82 -30.34
C SER A 150 21.44 -5.12 -29.49
N SER A 151 21.25 -5.41 -28.20
CA SER A 151 22.35 -5.87 -27.33
C SER A 151 22.70 -7.35 -27.46
N GLY A 152 21.96 -8.11 -28.26
CA GLY A 152 22.15 -9.55 -28.43
C GLY A 152 21.75 -10.38 -27.21
N MET A 153 20.96 -9.81 -26.26
CA MET A 153 20.47 -10.56 -25.11
C MET A 153 19.34 -11.51 -25.47
N ILE A 154 18.56 -11.19 -26.48
CA ILE A 154 17.50 -12.03 -27.05
C ILE A 154 17.57 -12.00 -28.57
N ASP A 155 17.20 -13.12 -29.21
CA ASP A 155 17.26 -13.25 -30.68
C ASP A 155 16.03 -12.62 -31.38
N SER A 156 14.92 -12.48 -30.66
CA SER A 156 13.66 -11.94 -31.20
C SER A 156 12.87 -11.22 -30.09
N PRO A 157 11.98 -10.25 -30.46
CA PRO A 157 11.16 -9.53 -29.49
C PRO A 157 10.34 -10.47 -28.60
N PHE A 158 10.28 -10.18 -27.30
CA PHE A 158 9.52 -10.94 -26.32
C PHE A 158 8.22 -10.22 -25.94
N ALA A 159 7.10 -10.94 -25.95
CA ALA A 159 5.79 -10.39 -25.60
C ALA A 159 5.63 -10.32 -24.05
N PHE A 160 6.26 -9.33 -23.44
CA PHE A 160 6.26 -9.15 -21.98
C PHE A 160 4.87 -9.06 -21.37
N ILE A 161 3.96 -8.30 -22.03
CA ILE A 161 2.60 -8.02 -21.55
C ILE A 161 1.69 -9.25 -21.68
N ASP A 162 2.00 -10.18 -22.60
CA ASP A 162 1.26 -11.42 -22.79
C ASP A 162 1.80 -12.58 -21.95
N ASN A 163 2.93 -12.40 -21.27
CA ASN A 163 3.47 -13.38 -20.34
C ASN A 163 3.02 -13.09 -18.91
N LYS A 164 2.34 -14.04 -18.26
CA LYS A 164 1.79 -13.89 -16.91
C LYS A 164 2.80 -13.46 -15.87
N PHE A 165 3.96 -14.12 -15.86
CA PHE A 165 4.99 -13.83 -14.85
C PHE A 165 5.69 -12.50 -15.13
N ALA A 166 6.06 -12.24 -16.38
CA ALA A 166 6.69 -10.98 -16.78
C ALA A 166 5.80 -9.78 -16.44
N THR A 167 4.51 -9.85 -16.76
CA THR A 167 3.53 -8.81 -16.44
C THR A 167 3.41 -8.56 -14.94
N GLN A 168 3.39 -9.63 -14.12
CA GLN A 168 3.38 -9.48 -12.66
C GLN A 168 4.66 -8.80 -12.14
N CYS A 169 5.82 -9.15 -12.71
CA CYS A 169 7.10 -8.52 -12.39
C CYS A 169 7.10 -7.03 -12.76
N ILE A 170 6.57 -6.68 -13.95
CA ILE A 170 6.49 -5.29 -14.39
C ILE A 170 5.59 -4.47 -13.44
N VAL A 171 4.38 -4.97 -13.13
CA VAL A 171 3.47 -4.30 -12.20
C VAL A 171 4.10 -4.14 -10.81
N ALA A 172 4.77 -5.18 -10.31
CA ALA A 172 5.49 -5.11 -9.04
C ALA A 172 6.65 -4.10 -9.09
N PHE A 173 7.42 -4.06 -10.20
CA PHE A 173 8.48 -3.09 -10.40
C PHE A 173 7.96 -1.66 -10.43
N ILE A 174 6.86 -1.40 -11.15
CA ILE A 174 6.23 -0.06 -11.21
C ILE A 174 5.84 0.40 -9.81
N GLN A 175 5.18 -0.47 -9.03
CA GLN A 175 4.79 -0.18 -7.65
C GLN A 175 6.02 0.10 -6.77
N PHE A 176 7.05 -0.74 -6.85
CA PHE A 176 8.32 -0.54 -6.16
C PHE A 176 8.94 0.82 -6.53
N TRP A 177 9.09 1.11 -7.82
CA TRP A 177 9.70 2.33 -8.33
C TRP A 177 8.94 3.59 -7.92
N GLN A 178 7.62 3.53 -7.85
CA GLN A 178 6.77 4.64 -7.43
C GLN A 178 6.88 4.92 -5.93
N TRP A 179 7.03 3.89 -5.07
CA TRP A 179 6.85 4.05 -3.64
C TRP A 179 8.14 4.02 -2.80
N TYR A 180 9.29 3.57 -3.35
CA TYR A 180 10.52 3.47 -2.56
C TYR A 180 10.99 4.84 -2.02
N GLY A 181 10.86 5.91 -2.81
CA GLY A 181 11.27 7.26 -2.41
C GLY A 181 10.42 7.83 -1.27
N TYR A 182 9.11 7.60 -1.31
CA TYR A 182 8.20 7.95 -0.20
C TYR A 182 8.59 7.23 1.09
N THR A 183 8.82 5.92 1.01
CA THR A 183 9.26 5.10 2.14
C THR A 183 10.60 5.60 2.69
N MET A 184 11.56 5.93 1.83
CA MET A 184 12.84 6.53 2.20
C MET A 184 12.67 7.83 3.01
N ILE A 185 11.81 8.74 2.58
CA ILE A 185 11.58 10.02 3.28
C ILE A 185 10.99 9.79 4.67
N ILE A 186 10.04 8.87 4.80
CA ILE A 186 9.46 8.51 6.12
C ILE A 186 10.55 7.96 7.05
N LEU A 187 11.39 7.05 6.54
CA LEU A 187 12.47 6.46 7.34
C LEU A 187 13.52 7.50 7.74
N ILE A 188 13.93 8.39 6.83
CA ILE A 188 14.83 9.51 7.13
C ILE A 188 14.25 10.39 8.24
N SER A 189 12.96 10.74 8.13
CA SER A 189 12.27 11.53 9.17
C SER A 189 12.29 10.84 10.53
N GLY A 190 12.14 9.51 10.53
CA GLY A 190 12.26 8.70 11.74
C GLY A 190 13.66 8.73 12.36
N VAL A 191 14.72 8.63 11.52
CA VAL A 191 16.12 8.71 11.99
C VAL A 191 16.42 10.08 12.60
N LEU A 192 15.95 11.16 11.97
CA LEU A 192 16.14 12.52 12.47
C LEU A 192 15.42 12.78 13.81
N GLY A 193 14.47 11.94 14.19
CA GLY A 193 13.79 11.99 15.49
C GLY A 193 14.50 11.22 16.60
N ILE A 194 15.57 10.48 16.30
CA ILE A 194 16.35 9.75 17.31
C ILE A 194 17.29 10.77 18.02
N ASN A 195 17.39 10.66 19.36
CA ASN A 195 18.28 11.52 20.13
C ASN A 195 19.74 11.34 19.68
N PRO A 196 20.43 12.42 19.27
CA PRO A 196 21.84 12.36 18.85
C PRO A 196 22.80 11.75 19.87
N GLU A 197 22.53 11.93 21.17
CA GLU A 197 23.35 11.37 22.25
C GLU A 197 23.49 9.83 22.17
N ILE A 198 22.49 9.14 21.62
CA ILE A 198 22.53 7.68 21.43
C ILE A 198 23.61 7.32 20.38
N TYR A 199 23.74 8.12 19.34
CA TYR A 199 24.76 7.94 18.29
C TYR A 199 26.17 8.27 18.83
N GLU A 200 26.29 9.36 19.57
CA GLU A 200 27.55 9.75 20.21
C GLU A 200 28.06 8.68 21.18
N ALA A 201 27.17 8.11 22.00
CA ALA A 201 27.53 7.02 22.92
C ALA A 201 28.01 5.78 22.15
N ALA A 202 27.32 5.40 21.09
CA ALA A 202 27.70 4.25 20.26
C ALA A 202 29.05 4.48 19.52
N GLU A 203 29.36 5.73 19.13
CA GLU A 203 30.66 6.09 18.56
C GLU A 203 31.78 5.97 19.58
N LEU A 204 31.54 6.40 20.83
CA LEU A 204 32.51 6.24 21.93
C LEU A 204 32.76 4.75 22.26
N ASP A 205 31.75 3.91 22.10
CA ASP A 205 31.87 2.45 22.24
C ASP A 205 32.56 1.79 21.01
N GLY A 206 32.96 2.56 19.99
CA GLY A 206 33.69 2.07 18.83
C GLY A 206 32.83 1.44 17.74
N ALA A 207 31.52 1.68 17.72
CA ALA A 207 30.63 1.16 16.70
C ALA A 207 31.01 1.69 15.30
N ASN A 208 31.11 0.80 14.31
CA ASN A 208 31.24 1.17 12.90
C ASN A 208 29.88 1.52 12.28
N ASP A 209 29.87 2.06 11.07
CA ASP A 209 28.64 2.55 10.38
C ASP A 209 27.57 1.42 10.23
N VAL A 210 28.02 0.20 9.95
CA VAL A 210 27.11 -0.96 9.81
C VAL A 210 26.49 -1.34 11.15
N GLN A 211 27.32 -1.37 12.21
CA GLN A 211 26.84 -1.62 13.59
C GLN A 211 25.91 -0.51 14.04
N MET A 212 26.26 0.75 13.78
CA MET A 212 25.43 1.92 14.05
C MET A 212 24.05 1.78 13.40
N PHE A 213 24.00 1.39 12.12
CA PHE A 213 22.74 1.24 11.42
C PHE A 213 21.91 0.08 11.96
N PHE A 214 22.46 -1.14 12.05
CA PHE A 214 21.69 -2.33 12.41
C PHE A 214 21.42 -2.46 13.92
N GLN A 215 22.33 -2.00 14.79
CA GLN A 215 22.22 -2.17 16.24
C GLN A 215 21.65 -0.96 16.96
N VAL A 216 21.75 0.24 16.35
CA VAL A 216 21.23 1.49 16.93
C VAL A 216 20.05 2.01 16.13
N THR A 217 20.25 2.30 14.83
CA THR A 217 19.22 2.96 14.02
C THR A 217 17.99 2.08 13.84
N ILE A 218 18.12 0.86 13.34
CA ILE A 218 16.99 -0.04 13.07
C ILE A 218 16.13 -0.32 14.30
N PRO A 219 16.71 -0.65 15.50
CA PRO A 219 15.91 -0.84 16.71
C PRO A 219 15.12 0.40 17.13
N ASN A 220 15.73 1.59 17.02
CA ASN A 220 15.06 2.85 17.35
C ASN A 220 14.01 3.27 16.31
N LEU A 221 14.11 2.79 15.06
CA LEU A 221 13.09 2.99 14.01
C LEU A 221 11.92 2.00 14.09
N LYS A 222 11.88 1.10 15.04
CA LYS A 222 10.87 0.02 15.09
C LYS A 222 9.44 0.51 14.93
N THR A 223 9.06 1.61 15.59
CA THR A 223 7.70 2.20 15.48
C THR A 223 7.43 2.72 14.06
N ILE A 224 8.42 3.37 13.44
CA ILE A 224 8.31 3.88 12.07
C ILE A 224 8.28 2.74 11.06
N LEU A 225 9.08 1.69 11.28
CA LEU A 225 9.04 0.47 10.46
C LEU A 225 7.69 -0.24 10.57
N LEU A 226 7.11 -0.33 11.77
CA LEU A 226 5.76 -0.85 11.97
C LEU A 226 4.72 -0.03 11.20
N TYR A 227 4.75 1.30 11.31
CA TYR A 227 3.90 2.19 10.55
C TYR A 227 4.05 1.98 9.04
N THR A 228 5.29 1.94 8.54
CA THR A 228 5.61 1.74 7.13
C THR A 228 5.11 0.40 6.62
N LEU A 229 5.28 -0.66 7.40
CA LEU A 229 4.82 -2.00 7.03
C LEU A 229 3.29 -2.08 6.98
N ILE A 230 2.60 -1.55 8.00
CA ILE A 230 1.12 -1.56 8.04
C ILE A 230 0.54 -0.72 6.89
N THR A 231 1.06 0.48 6.65
CA THR A 231 0.57 1.35 5.57
C THR A 231 0.85 0.77 4.19
N SER A 232 2.02 0.15 4.00
CA SER A 232 2.33 -0.58 2.76
C SER A 232 1.44 -1.80 2.56
N LEU A 233 1.15 -2.56 3.64
CA LEU A 233 0.23 -3.70 3.59
C LEU A 233 -1.17 -3.25 3.17
N ILE A 234 -1.71 -2.21 3.79
CA ILE A 234 -3.03 -1.66 3.45
C ILE A 234 -3.04 -1.20 1.98
N GLY A 235 -2.08 -0.35 1.58
CA GLY A 235 -1.98 0.15 0.21
C GLY A 235 -1.77 -0.96 -0.82
N GLY A 236 -0.93 -1.95 -0.49
CA GLY A 236 -0.66 -3.09 -1.35
C GLY A 236 -1.85 -4.05 -1.51
N LEU A 237 -2.58 -4.34 -0.43
CA LEU A 237 -3.77 -5.19 -0.51
C LEU A 237 -4.98 -4.49 -1.14
N THR A 238 -4.97 -3.18 -1.22
CA THR A 238 -6.01 -2.37 -1.89
C THR A 238 -5.56 -1.78 -3.23
N MET A 239 -4.41 -2.22 -3.78
CA MET A 239 -3.89 -1.70 -5.05
C MET A 239 -4.90 -1.86 -6.19
N TYR A 240 -5.07 -0.81 -7.00
CA TYR A 240 -6.02 -0.77 -8.10
C TYR A 240 -5.44 -0.11 -9.36
N ASP A 241 -4.91 1.12 -9.25
CA ASP A 241 -4.65 2.00 -10.38
C ASP A 241 -3.65 1.41 -11.37
N ILE A 242 -2.45 1.03 -10.92
CA ILE A 242 -1.40 0.54 -11.82
C ILE A 242 -1.81 -0.76 -12.53
N PRO A 243 -2.26 -1.84 -11.84
CA PRO A 243 -2.71 -3.05 -12.53
C PRO A 243 -3.88 -2.80 -13.48
N ARG A 244 -4.78 -1.87 -13.13
CA ARG A 244 -5.94 -1.52 -13.93
C ARG A 244 -5.56 -0.79 -15.21
N LEU A 245 -4.72 0.22 -15.10
CA LEU A 245 -4.37 1.11 -16.20
C LEU A 245 -3.27 0.52 -17.10
N PHE A 246 -2.41 -0.33 -16.56
CA PHE A 246 -1.33 -0.94 -17.31
C PHE A 246 -1.84 -1.99 -18.31
N ASN A 247 -2.64 -2.96 -17.85
CA ASN A 247 -3.10 -4.05 -18.72
C ASN A 247 -4.48 -4.63 -18.36
N ASP A 248 -5.27 -3.97 -17.53
CA ASP A 248 -6.63 -4.39 -17.13
C ASP A 248 -6.71 -5.83 -16.59
N GLY A 249 -5.70 -6.25 -15.84
CA GLY A 249 -5.66 -7.59 -15.22
C GLY A 249 -5.13 -8.70 -16.13
N LYS A 250 -4.82 -8.43 -17.41
CA LYS A 250 -4.35 -9.42 -18.39
C LYS A 250 -2.88 -9.82 -18.14
N PRO A 251 -2.41 -10.91 -18.83
CA PRO A 251 -3.17 -11.99 -19.47
C PRO A 251 -3.82 -12.91 -18.41
N ASP A 252 -4.94 -13.53 -18.75
CA ASP A 252 -5.61 -14.57 -17.95
C ASP A 252 -5.74 -14.23 -16.45
N ASN A 253 -6.14 -13.01 -16.13
CA ASN A 253 -6.23 -12.48 -14.77
C ASN A 253 -4.90 -12.45 -13.99
N ALA A 254 -3.74 -12.46 -14.65
CA ALA A 254 -2.42 -12.51 -13.99
C ALA A 254 -2.17 -11.32 -13.05
N THR A 255 -2.69 -10.13 -13.40
CA THR A 255 -2.58 -8.92 -12.59
C THR A 255 -3.93 -8.44 -12.05
N LEU A 256 -4.97 -9.31 -12.11
CA LEU A 256 -6.26 -9.03 -11.47
C LEU A 256 -6.05 -8.96 -9.96
N THR A 257 -6.25 -7.78 -9.37
CA THR A 257 -6.17 -7.56 -7.93
C THR A 257 -7.54 -7.67 -7.26
N ALA A 258 -7.55 -7.79 -5.94
CA ALA A 258 -8.77 -7.90 -5.15
C ALA A 258 -9.69 -6.67 -5.34
N THR A 259 -9.13 -5.47 -5.36
CA THR A 259 -9.90 -4.23 -5.60
C THR A 259 -10.42 -4.16 -7.05
N MET A 260 -9.64 -4.64 -8.04
CA MET A 260 -10.13 -4.75 -9.42
C MET A 260 -11.28 -5.74 -9.53
N PHE A 261 -11.23 -6.86 -8.80
CA PHE A 261 -12.34 -7.82 -8.75
C PHE A 261 -13.62 -7.16 -8.20
N ILE A 262 -13.51 -6.42 -7.07
CA ILE A 262 -14.65 -5.68 -6.50
C ILE A 262 -15.23 -4.71 -7.54
N HIS A 263 -14.36 -3.90 -8.15
CA HIS A 263 -14.78 -2.93 -9.17
C HIS A 263 -15.49 -3.61 -10.35
N ASN A 264 -14.96 -4.76 -10.81
CA ASN A 264 -15.57 -5.49 -11.92
C ASN A 264 -16.95 -6.06 -11.54
N GLN A 265 -17.13 -6.53 -10.29
CA GLN A 265 -18.45 -6.97 -9.80
C GLN A 265 -19.45 -5.82 -9.72
N ALA A 266 -19.00 -4.64 -9.25
CA ALA A 266 -19.87 -3.50 -9.05
C ALA A 266 -20.25 -2.78 -10.36
N PHE A 267 -19.30 -2.63 -11.29
CA PHE A 267 -19.42 -1.69 -12.42
C PHE A 267 -19.27 -2.32 -13.80
N LYS A 268 -19.08 -3.64 -13.90
CA LYS A 268 -19.07 -4.35 -15.18
C LYS A 268 -20.20 -5.39 -15.26
N GLY A 269 -20.86 -5.46 -16.42
CA GLY A 269 -21.88 -6.48 -16.71
C GLY A 269 -23.17 -6.30 -15.92
N SER A 270 -23.48 -7.22 -15.00
CA SER A 270 -24.76 -7.27 -14.28
C SER A 270 -24.84 -6.34 -13.06
N TYR A 271 -23.85 -5.52 -12.78
CA TYR A 271 -23.81 -4.58 -11.64
C TYR A 271 -24.20 -5.25 -10.31
N MET A 272 -23.40 -6.25 -9.90
CA MET A 272 -23.65 -7.05 -8.69
C MET A 272 -23.16 -6.31 -7.43
N TYR A 273 -23.85 -5.25 -7.03
CA TYR A 273 -23.46 -4.43 -5.87
C TYR A 273 -23.40 -5.22 -4.58
N ASN A 274 -24.34 -6.15 -4.36
CA ASN A 274 -24.35 -7.06 -3.21
C ASN A 274 -23.07 -7.92 -3.12
N ARG A 275 -22.61 -8.47 -4.25
CA ARG A 275 -21.39 -9.29 -4.31
C ARG A 275 -20.13 -8.45 -4.17
N ALA A 276 -20.10 -7.27 -4.79
CA ALA A 276 -19.01 -6.33 -4.64
C ALA A 276 -18.85 -5.89 -3.18
N ALA A 277 -19.96 -5.59 -2.52
CA ALA A 277 -20.00 -5.22 -1.11
C ALA A 277 -19.53 -6.37 -0.20
N ALA A 278 -20.01 -7.60 -0.43
CA ALA A 278 -19.53 -8.79 0.29
C ALA A 278 -18.03 -9.02 0.09
N ALA A 279 -17.51 -8.86 -1.16
CA ALA A 279 -16.08 -8.97 -1.44
C ALA A 279 -15.28 -7.87 -0.73
N SER A 280 -15.79 -6.63 -0.70
CA SER A 280 -15.14 -5.51 0.01
C SER A 280 -15.01 -5.77 1.51
N LEU A 281 -16.06 -6.30 2.15
CA LEU A 281 -16.02 -6.68 3.57
C LEU A 281 -15.03 -7.82 3.82
N LEU A 282 -14.97 -8.83 2.96
CA LEU A 282 -14.00 -9.92 3.08
C LEU A 282 -12.57 -9.40 3.00
N ILE A 283 -12.28 -8.49 2.06
CA ILE A 283 -10.96 -7.88 1.93
C ILE A 283 -10.65 -7.00 3.14
N PHE A 284 -11.62 -6.21 3.62
CA PHE A 284 -11.45 -5.42 4.83
C PHE A 284 -11.06 -6.30 6.02
N ILE A 285 -11.72 -7.43 6.23
CA ILE A 285 -11.42 -8.38 7.30
C ILE A 285 -10.01 -8.97 7.10
N ILE A 286 -9.63 -9.35 5.89
CA ILE A 286 -8.28 -9.87 5.58
C ILE A 286 -7.22 -8.82 5.92
N VAL A 287 -7.40 -7.58 5.47
CA VAL A 287 -6.47 -6.47 5.74
C VAL A 287 -6.37 -6.20 7.25
N ALA A 288 -7.51 -6.17 7.96
CA ALA A 288 -7.54 -5.95 9.40
C ALA A 288 -6.81 -7.07 10.17
N ILE A 289 -7.03 -8.33 9.82
CA ILE A 289 -6.34 -9.48 10.44
C ILE A 289 -4.83 -9.41 10.16
N CYS A 290 -4.43 -9.18 8.91
CA CYS A 290 -3.01 -9.07 8.55
C CYS A 290 -2.33 -7.89 9.27
N SER A 291 -3.00 -6.73 9.34
CA SER A 291 -2.48 -5.55 10.06
C SER A 291 -2.37 -5.80 11.56
N ALA A 292 -3.38 -6.42 12.18
CA ALA A 292 -3.35 -6.81 13.58
C ALA A 292 -2.23 -7.81 13.88
N PHE A 293 -2.02 -8.79 12.98
CA PHE A 293 -0.94 -9.76 13.11
C PHE A 293 0.44 -9.09 13.08
N VAL A 294 0.68 -8.20 12.10
CA VAL A 294 1.92 -7.43 12.00
C VAL A 294 2.13 -6.56 13.25
N PHE A 295 1.07 -5.89 13.71
CA PHE A 295 1.13 -5.08 14.93
C PHE A 295 1.52 -5.90 16.15
N LEU A 296 0.90 -7.07 16.35
CA LEU A 296 1.19 -7.95 17.49
C LEU A 296 2.61 -8.52 17.45
N LEU A 297 3.14 -8.83 16.24
CA LEU A 297 4.51 -9.32 16.08
C LEU A 297 5.56 -8.25 16.41
N MET A 298 5.30 -7.00 16.06
CA MET A 298 6.26 -5.91 16.20
C MET A 298 6.09 -5.10 17.50
N ARG A 299 5.00 -5.30 18.23
CA ARG A 299 4.75 -4.63 19.51
C ARG A 299 5.82 -4.97 20.55
N ASP A 300 6.27 -3.97 21.29
CA ASP A 300 7.23 -4.17 22.38
C ASP A 300 6.60 -4.88 23.58
N LYS A 301 7.32 -5.89 24.12
CA LYS A 301 6.90 -6.62 25.32
C LYS A 301 6.93 -5.78 26.61
N LYS A 302 7.50 -4.56 26.56
CA LYS A 302 7.64 -3.68 27.74
C LYS A 302 6.41 -2.83 28.05
N GLU A 303 5.36 -2.87 27.22
CA GLU A 303 4.10 -2.16 27.47
C GLU A 303 3.01 -3.05 28.12
N ARG A 304 3.43 -4.11 28.82
CA ARG A 304 2.54 -4.90 29.66
C ARG A 304 2.70 -4.54 31.13
#